data_a7a4714c8548fbc5a3c178a2142f4ac0
#
_entry.id   a7a4714c8548fbc5a3c178a2142f4ac0
#
_cell.length_a   1.000
_cell.length_b   1.000
_cell.length_c   1.000
_cell.angle_alpha   90.00
_cell.angle_beta   90.00
_cell.angle_gamma   90.00
#
_symmetry.space_group_name_H-M   'P 1'
#
loop_
_entity.id
_entity.type
_entity.pdbx_description
1 polymer ?
#
loop_
_entity_poly.entity_id
_entity_poly.type
_entity_poly.pdbx_seq_one_letter_code
_entity_poly.pdbx_strand_id
1 'polypeptide(L)'
;MIFRRPWHPVSLTLLGLSLALHLFTLVLYVRLPSHFAAFTVFPIWTWGLVGLLLAAISFVFFRGRLSLLVSLVWCFTILIFADESSSLGRLGQPELQTGKAEPHARGRVLRVLTLNCARRTDPYDIVAPYKPDIIFLQEIPHTYRLKKLIDDIYDGQGDYRYDAHKSCAVVVNGKIEFEVPVLKYRSQLLTAKLASGEAVQLMNVHLQGAATNLRLWERKAWQEHRVNRELRQIELAATMGLLRQKTAYPRIPALVAGDFNAPANDAVYKLLGNDFTDAFEAVGTGWGNTYHRSLPLLRIDHIFSSSKLIPVRSKAVRLDGSDHRMVIADYIFR
;
A
#
# COMPACT_ATOMS: atom_id res chain seq x y z
N MET A 1 30.72 -32.29 20.20
CA MET A 1 30.10 -31.42 21.25
C MET A 1 29.89 -30.04 20.61
N ILE A 2 28.67 -29.70 20.18
CA ILE A 2 28.36 -28.48 19.43
C ILE A 2 28.03 -27.29 20.37
N PHE A 3 27.51 -27.56 21.55
CA PHE A 3 27.07 -26.52 22.49
C PHE A 3 28.07 -26.36 23.66
N ARG A 4 28.69 -25.16 23.77
CA ARG A 4 29.59 -24.78 24.85
C ARG A 4 29.03 -23.54 25.59
N ARG A 5 28.97 -23.61 26.92
CA ARG A 5 28.66 -22.51 27.88
C ARG A 5 27.37 -21.73 27.57
N PRO A 6 26.17 -22.31 27.73
CA PRO A 6 24.90 -21.64 27.47
C PRO A 6 24.62 -20.41 28.36
N TRP A 7 25.35 -20.23 29.45
CA TRP A 7 25.11 -19.19 30.49
C TRP A 7 26.23 -18.14 30.57
N HIS A 8 26.92 -17.87 29.47
CA HIS A 8 27.89 -16.80 29.46
C HIS A 8 27.21 -15.43 29.61
N PRO A 9 27.66 -14.51 30.50
CA PRO A 9 27.00 -13.23 30.78
C PRO A 9 26.73 -12.40 29.48
N VAL A 10 27.73 -12.29 28.60
CA VAL A 10 27.60 -11.56 27.35
C VAL A 10 26.54 -12.20 26.43
N SER A 11 26.47 -13.54 26.37
CA SER A 11 25.44 -14.24 25.62
C SER A 11 24.04 -13.90 26.15
N LEU A 12 23.85 -13.95 27.46
CA LEU A 12 22.58 -13.60 28.10
C LEU A 12 22.20 -12.13 27.87
N THR A 13 23.17 -11.22 27.90
CA THR A 13 22.92 -9.80 27.59
C THR A 13 22.47 -9.61 26.16
N LEU A 14 23.16 -10.21 25.18
CA LEU A 14 22.77 -10.11 23.77
C LEU A 14 21.36 -10.66 23.50
N LEU A 15 21.05 -11.81 24.08
CA LEU A 15 19.73 -12.43 23.96
C LEU A 15 18.66 -11.65 24.70
N GLY A 16 18.97 -11.10 25.88
CA GLY A 16 18.07 -10.20 26.61
C GLY A 16 17.73 -8.94 25.82
N LEU A 17 18.73 -8.32 25.20
CA LEU A 17 18.51 -7.16 24.30
C LEU A 17 17.67 -7.55 23.07
N SER A 18 17.94 -8.70 22.46
CA SER A 18 17.16 -9.20 21.33
C SER A 18 15.69 -9.43 21.70
N LEU A 19 15.42 -10.06 22.85
CA LEU A 19 14.05 -10.29 23.35
C LEU A 19 13.36 -8.99 23.76
N ALA A 20 14.07 -8.07 24.40
CA ALA A 20 13.53 -6.75 24.75
C ALA A 20 13.12 -5.97 23.49
N LEU A 21 13.99 -5.97 22.45
CA LEU A 21 13.68 -5.39 21.16
C LEU A 21 12.45 -6.08 20.54
N HIS A 22 12.35 -7.41 20.60
CA HIS A 22 11.22 -8.17 20.08
C HIS A 22 9.90 -7.75 20.73
N LEU A 23 9.83 -7.75 22.08
CA LEU A 23 8.63 -7.35 22.81
C LEU A 23 8.24 -5.89 22.53
N PHE A 24 9.23 -5.01 22.51
CA PHE A 24 9.01 -3.60 22.15
C PHE A 24 8.45 -3.44 20.75
N THR A 25 9.02 -4.12 19.77
CA THR A 25 8.54 -4.13 18.38
C THR A 25 7.11 -4.65 18.30
N LEU A 26 6.79 -5.78 18.88
CA LEU A 26 5.44 -6.33 18.89
C LEU A 26 4.42 -5.34 19.47
N VAL A 27 4.70 -4.74 20.62
CA VAL A 27 3.81 -3.77 21.25
C VAL A 27 3.58 -2.57 20.33
N LEU A 28 4.62 -2.05 19.69
CA LEU A 28 4.51 -0.89 18.81
C LEU A 28 3.73 -1.20 17.52
N TYR A 29 3.93 -2.36 16.90
CA TYR A 29 3.23 -2.73 15.66
C TYR A 29 1.79 -3.18 15.88
N VAL A 30 1.45 -3.63 17.07
CA VAL A 30 0.04 -3.92 17.44
C VAL A 30 -0.72 -2.63 17.79
N ARG A 31 -0.09 -1.74 18.59
CA ARG A 31 -0.75 -0.53 19.08
C ARG A 31 -0.64 0.66 18.13
N LEU A 32 0.43 0.77 17.37
CA LEU A 32 0.75 1.84 16.41
C LEU A 32 0.61 3.26 16.99
N PRO A 33 1.21 3.57 18.15
CA PRO A 33 1.09 4.89 18.74
C PRO A 33 1.82 5.94 17.90
N SER A 34 1.20 7.12 17.71
CA SER A 34 1.74 8.18 16.83
C SER A 34 3.12 8.67 17.27
N HIS A 35 3.42 8.66 18.57
CA HIS A 35 4.72 9.04 19.09
C HIS A 35 5.88 8.15 18.61
N PHE A 36 5.58 6.92 18.22
CA PHE A 36 6.54 5.95 17.68
C PHE A 36 6.40 5.77 16.16
N ALA A 37 5.80 6.72 15.46
CA ALA A 37 5.66 6.69 14.01
C ALA A 37 7.01 6.55 13.29
N ALA A 38 8.06 7.20 13.79
CA ALA A 38 9.42 7.10 13.26
C ALA A 38 10.02 5.69 13.36
N PHE A 39 9.61 4.90 14.34
CA PHE A 39 10.02 3.50 14.49
C PHE A 39 9.20 2.59 13.58
N THR A 40 7.88 2.77 13.55
CA THR A 40 6.96 1.90 12.83
C THR A 40 6.78 2.27 11.35
N VAL A 41 7.50 3.26 10.84
CA VAL A 41 7.59 3.52 9.39
C VAL A 41 8.42 2.43 8.68
N PHE A 42 9.36 1.83 9.37
CA PHE A 42 10.16 0.74 8.82
C PHE A 42 9.33 -0.56 8.76
N PRO A 43 9.53 -1.44 7.79
CA PRO A 43 8.95 -2.78 7.82
C PRO A 43 9.39 -3.56 9.06
N ILE A 44 8.52 -4.38 9.63
CA ILE A 44 8.81 -5.13 10.88
C ILE A 44 10.06 -6.02 10.75
N TRP A 45 10.31 -6.54 9.57
CA TRP A 45 11.47 -7.40 9.31
C TRP A 45 12.81 -6.68 9.47
N THR A 46 12.87 -5.34 9.35
CA THR A 46 14.11 -4.57 9.59
C THR A 46 14.55 -4.70 11.05
N TRP A 47 13.61 -4.62 11.98
CA TRP A 47 13.87 -4.85 13.41
C TRP A 47 14.15 -6.32 13.70
N GLY A 48 13.46 -7.21 12.98
CA GLY A 48 13.72 -8.64 13.03
C GLY A 48 15.15 -9.00 12.63
N LEU A 49 15.70 -8.35 11.58
CA LEU A 49 17.11 -8.54 11.19
C LEU A 49 18.07 -8.10 12.29
N VAL A 50 17.80 -6.99 12.99
CA VAL A 50 18.61 -6.55 14.12
C VAL A 50 18.55 -7.58 15.26
N GLY A 51 17.35 -8.06 15.61
CA GLY A 51 17.18 -9.08 16.65
C GLY A 51 17.84 -10.42 16.30
N LEU A 52 17.72 -10.85 15.04
CA LEU A 52 18.39 -12.04 14.51
C LEU A 52 19.92 -11.90 14.54
N LEU A 53 20.45 -10.71 14.21
CA LEU A 53 21.89 -10.45 14.26
C LEU A 53 22.41 -10.59 15.69
N LEU A 54 21.73 -10.04 16.69
CA LEU A 54 22.11 -10.20 18.11
C LEU A 54 22.11 -11.68 18.54
N ALA A 55 21.09 -12.43 18.14
CA ALA A 55 21.00 -13.86 18.43
C ALA A 55 22.08 -14.66 17.70
N ALA A 56 22.41 -14.31 16.45
CA ALA A 56 23.45 -14.95 15.64
C ALA A 56 24.85 -14.70 16.24
N ILE A 57 25.15 -13.48 16.65
CA ILE A 57 26.42 -13.14 17.36
C ILE A 57 26.53 -14.00 18.62
N SER A 58 25.46 -14.06 19.41
CA SER A 58 25.44 -14.90 20.62
C SER A 58 25.70 -16.38 20.28
N PHE A 59 25.09 -16.90 19.19
CA PHE A 59 25.28 -18.30 18.76
C PHE A 59 26.71 -18.60 18.29
N VAL A 60 27.30 -17.73 17.46
CA VAL A 60 28.66 -17.92 16.92
C VAL A 60 29.68 -18.01 18.01
N PHE A 61 29.62 -17.12 19.01
CA PHE A 61 30.63 -17.05 20.07
C PHE A 61 30.38 -18.04 21.22
N PHE A 62 29.12 -18.32 21.55
CA PHE A 62 28.77 -19.08 22.75
C PHE A 62 28.03 -20.39 22.46
N ARG A 63 27.53 -20.61 21.21
CA ARG A 63 26.86 -21.82 20.75
C ARG A 63 25.75 -22.35 21.67
N GLY A 64 24.99 -21.41 22.28
CA GLY A 64 23.89 -21.73 23.18
C GLY A 64 22.60 -22.10 22.45
N ARG A 65 21.85 -23.10 22.94
CA ARG A 65 20.52 -23.47 22.38
C ARG A 65 19.51 -22.33 22.48
N LEU A 66 19.64 -21.45 23.47
CA LEU A 66 18.75 -20.30 23.66
C LEU A 66 18.83 -19.31 22.48
N SER A 67 20.02 -19.15 21.87
CA SER A 67 20.17 -18.31 20.66
C SER A 67 19.34 -18.81 19.50
N LEU A 68 19.24 -20.13 19.31
CA LEU A 68 18.38 -20.73 18.28
C LEU A 68 16.90 -20.47 18.57
N LEU A 69 16.48 -20.61 19.83
CA LEU A 69 15.09 -20.33 20.22
C LEU A 69 14.72 -18.87 19.96
N VAL A 70 15.57 -17.91 20.33
CA VAL A 70 15.35 -16.48 20.07
C VAL A 70 15.30 -16.20 18.57
N SER A 71 16.17 -16.85 17.77
CA SER A 71 16.11 -16.74 16.31
C SER A 71 14.80 -17.26 15.74
N LEU A 72 14.30 -18.41 16.21
CA LEU A 72 13.02 -18.97 15.79
C LEU A 72 11.85 -18.03 16.12
N VAL A 73 11.85 -17.39 17.28
CA VAL A 73 10.83 -16.40 17.67
C VAL A 73 10.80 -15.24 16.69
N TRP A 74 11.97 -14.68 16.30
CA TRP A 74 12.03 -13.63 15.29
C TRP A 74 11.59 -14.08 13.90
N CYS A 75 12.05 -15.25 13.45
CA CYS A 75 11.62 -15.80 12.15
C CYS A 75 10.11 -15.97 12.10
N PHE A 76 9.52 -16.50 13.18
CA PHE A 76 8.06 -16.67 13.26
C PHE A 76 7.33 -15.33 13.23
N THR A 77 7.84 -14.32 13.96
CA THR A 77 7.28 -12.97 13.94
C THR A 77 7.35 -12.34 12.55
N ILE A 78 8.48 -12.44 11.85
CA ILE A 78 8.62 -11.93 10.49
C ILE A 78 7.63 -12.64 9.56
N LEU A 79 7.52 -13.96 9.64
CA LEU A 79 6.61 -14.73 8.79
C LEU A 79 5.13 -14.35 8.98
N ILE A 80 4.72 -14.00 10.19
CA ILE A 80 3.32 -13.66 10.49
C ILE A 80 3.01 -12.19 10.21
N PHE A 81 3.93 -11.28 10.57
CA PHE A 81 3.64 -9.86 10.59
C PHE A 81 4.26 -9.07 9.43
N ALA A 82 5.17 -9.65 8.65
CA ALA A 82 5.69 -8.97 7.48
C ALA A 82 4.67 -9.04 6.34
N ASP A 83 4.34 -7.88 5.79
CA ASP A 83 3.41 -7.72 4.67
C ASP A 83 3.82 -8.57 3.45
N GLU A 84 5.13 -8.70 3.23
CA GLU A 84 5.71 -9.45 2.12
C GLU A 84 5.54 -10.97 2.22
N SER A 85 5.40 -11.51 3.42
CA SER A 85 5.37 -12.96 3.65
C SER A 85 4.22 -13.65 2.90
N SER A 86 3.03 -13.05 2.95
CA SER A 86 1.84 -13.60 2.31
C SER A 86 1.92 -13.55 0.78
N SER A 87 2.42 -12.45 0.21
CA SER A 87 2.53 -12.26 -1.24
C SER A 87 3.65 -13.12 -1.86
N LEU A 88 4.76 -13.32 -1.14
CA LEU A 88 5.83 -14.23 -1.55
C LEU A 88 5.37 -15.69 -1.47
N GLY A 89 4.53 -16.04 -0.51
CA GLY A 89 3.91 -17.37 -0.41
C GLY A 89 2.94 -17.69 -1.56
N ARG A 90 2.48 -16.67 -2.30
CA ARG A 90 1.64 -16.83 -3.49
C ARG A 90 2.42 -16.83 -4.83
N LEU A 91 3.76 -16.89 -4.80
CA LEU A 91 4.56 -17.06 -6.01
C LEU A 91 4.14 -18.34 -6.73
N GLY A 92 3.98 -18.26 -8.06
CA GLY A 92 3.49 -19.38 -8.90
C GLY A 92 1.98 -19.37 -9.16
N GLN A 93 1.20 -18.47 -8.53
CA GLN A 93 -0.17 -18.22 -8.96
C GLN A 93 -0.19 -17.44 -10.28
N PRO A 94 -1.30 -17.52 -11.08
CA PRO A 94 -1.43 -16.77 -12.33
C PRO A 94 -1.18 -15.28 -12.12
N GLU A 95 -0.18 -14.75 -12.81
CA GLU A 95 0.17 -13.33 -12.72
C GLU A 95 -0.76 -12.49 -13.59
N LEU A 96 -0.97 -11.24 -13.14
CA LEU A 96 -1.65 -10.23 -13.90
C LEU A 96 -0.78 -9.81 -15.11
N GLN A 97 -1.31 -9.97 -16.32
CA GLN A 97 -0.62 -9.68 -17.57
C GLN A 97 -1.10 -8.37 -18.22
N THR A 98 -0.33 -7.89 -19.21
CA THR A 98 -0.75 -6.80 -20.11
C THR A 98 -1.93 -7.26 -20.97
N GLY A 99 -2.65 -6.29 -21.57
CA GLY A 99 -3.85 -6.55 -22.34
C GLY A 99 -5.14 -6.40 -21.52
N LYS A 100 -6.26 -6.82 -22.08
CA LYS A 100 -7.54 -6.86 -21.35
C LYS A 100 -7.46 -7.85 -20.19
N ALA A 101 -8.20 -7.55 -19.13
CA ALA A 101 -8.31 -8.47 -18.00
C ALA A 101 -8.84 -9.83 -18.49
N GLU A 102 -8.16 -10.91 -18.10
CA GLU A 102 -8.61 -12.26 -18.43
C GLU A 102 -9.95 -12.56 -17.75
N PRO A 103 -10.88 -13.22 -18.46
CA PRO A 103 -12.15 -13.63 -17.88
C PRO A 103 -11.93 -14.46 -16.61
N HIS A 104 -12.83 -14.34 -15.68
CA HIS A 104 -12.87 -15.15 -14.47
C HIS A 104 -14.15 -16.01 -14.46
N ALA A 105 -14.04 -17.24 -13.95
CA ALA A 105 -15.18 -18.18 -13.94
C ALA A 105 -16.44 -17.64 -13.22
N ARG A 106 -16.27 -16.66 -12.33
CA ARG A 106 -17.37 -16.05 -11.56
C ARG A 106 -17.95 -14.77 -12.18
N GLY A 107 -17.46 -14.34 -13.34
CA GLY A 107 -18.02 -13.17 -14.01
C GLY A 107 -17.01 -12.26 -14.68
N ARG A 108 -17.50 -11.09 -15.13
CA ARG A 108 -16.68 -10.07 -15.75
C ARG A 108 -15.65 -9.52 -14.78
N VAL A 109 -14.46 -9.30 -15.28
CA VAL A 109 -13.35 -8.72 -14.50
C VAL A 109 -13.30 -7.21 -14.72
N LEU A 110 -13.20 -6.47 -13.63
CA LEU A 110 -12.94 -5.04 -13.57
C LEU A 110 -11.46 -4.84 -13.24
N ARG A 111 -10.70 -4.23 -14.13
CA ARG A 111 -9.28 -3.91 -13.90
C ARG A 111 -9.10 -2.48 -13.40
N VAL A 112 -8.44 -2.35 -12.29
CA VAL A 112 -8.19 -1.07 -11.60
C VAL A 112 -6.69 -0.85 -11.44
N LEU A 113 -6.25 0.38 -11.60
CA LEU A 113 -4.86 0.76 -11.54
C LEU A 113 -4.67 2.04 -10.71
N THR A 114 -3.60 2.12 -9.91
CA THR A 114 -3.14 3.37 -9.30
C THR A 114 -1.66 3.62 -9.59
N LEU A 115 -1.31 4.88 -9.84
CA LEU A 115 0.05 5.32 -10.14
C LEU A 115 0.29 6.75 -9.63
N ASN A 116 1.29 6.90 -8.77
CA ASN A 116 1.91 8.21 -8.52
C ASN A 116 2.94 8.48 -9.64
N CYS A 117 2.74 9.56 -10.43
CA CYS A 117 3.55 9.92 -11.59
C CYS A 117 4.83 10.70 -11.24
N ALA A 118 5.06 11.02 -9.95
CA ALA A 118 6.22 11.79 -9.47
C ALA A 118 6.46 13.11 -10.24
N ARG A 119 5.41 13.69 -10.83
CA ARG A 119 5.45 14.91 -11.69
C ARG A 119 6.38 14.82 -12.90
N ARG A 120 6.83 13.63 -13.27
CA ARG A 120 7.80 13.38 -14.34
C ARG A 120 7.28 12.40 -15.39
N THR A 121 6.45 11.48 -14.98
CA THR A 121 6.02 10.36 -15.81
C THR A 121 4.69 10.66 -16.47
N ASP A 122 4.67 10.59 -17.81
CA ASP A 122 3.40 10.56 -18.56
C ASP A 122 2.77 9.17 -18.37
N PRO A 123 1.57 9.08 -17.82
CA PRO A 123 0.96 7.78 -17.54
C PRO A 123 0.56 7.01 -18.79
N TYR A 124 0.44 7.66 -19.96
CA TYR A 124 -0.10 7.06 -21.19
C TYR A 124 0.65 5.78 -21.61
N ASP A 125 1.97 5.90 -21.84
CA ASP A 125 2.78 4.78 -22.36
C ASP A 125 2.88 3.60 -21.36
N ILE A 126 2.65 3.88 -20.09
CA ILE A 126 2.74 2.91 -18.99
C ILE A 126 1.43 2.19 -18.77
N VAL A 127 0.33 2.92 -18.79
CA VAL A 127 -1.01 2.45 -18.43
C VAL A 127 -1.71 1.77 -19.61
N ALA A 128 -1.56 2.31 -20.83
CA ALA A 128 -2.23 1.81 -22.02
C ALA A 128 -2.02 0.29 -22.28
N PRO A 129 -0.85 -0.29 -22.08
CA PRO A 129 -0.64 -1.73 -22.28
C PRO A 129 -1.51 -2.63 -21.40
N TYR A 130 -1.97 -2.14 -20.26
CA TYR A 130 -2.76 -2.92 -19.31
C TYR A 130 -4.26 -2.83 -19.50
N LYS A 131 -4.73 -1.88 -20.33
CA LYS A 131 -6.15 -1.66 -20.65
C LYS A 131 -7.06 -1.68 -19.41
N PRO A 132 -6.77 -0.88 -18.37
CA PRO A 132 -7.60 -0.84 -17.16
C PRO A 132 -8.97 -0.20 -17.44
N ASP A 133 -9.96 -0.56 -16.62
CA ASP A 133 -11.29 0.08 -16.65
C ASP A 133 -11.32 1.35 -15.80
N ILE A 134 -10.49 1.41 -14.75
CA ILE A 134 -10.40 2.56 -13.84
C ILE A 134 -8.93 2.85 -13.54
N ILE A 135 -8.54 4.13 -13.58
CA ILE A 135 -7.18 4.59 -13.32
C ILE A 135 -7.22 5.70 -12.29
N PHE A 136 -6.46 5.56 -11.22
CA PHE A 136 -6.21 6.59 -10.21
C PHE A 136 -4.79 7.12 -10.37
N LEU A 137 -4.66 8.43 -10.59
CA LEU A 137 -3.37 9.06 -10.85
C LEU A 137 -3.09 10.15 -9.81
N GLN A 138 -1.86 10.20 -9.32
CA GLN A 138 -1.36 11.22 -8.40
C GLN A 138 -0.10 11.83 -8.99
N GLU A 139 0.21 13.06 -8.60
CA GLU A 139 1.35 13.84 -9.09
C GLU A 139 1.50 13.86 -10.61
N ILE A 140 0.38 14.06 -11.33
CA ILE A 140 0.40 14.11 -12.78
C ILE A 140 1.18 15.34 -13.25
N PRO A 141 2.07 15.21 -14.25
CA PRO A 141 2.74 16.37 -14.85
C PRO A 141 1.73 17.27 -15.57
N HIS A 142 2.10 18.54 -15.78
CA HIS A 142 1.24 19.53 -16.44
C HIS A 142 0.90 19.16 -17.89
N THR A 143 1.79 18.43 -18.56
CA THR A 143 1.58 17.92 -19.93
C THR A 143 1.16 16.46 -19.82
N TYR A 144 -0.10 16.17 -19.95
CA TYR A 144 -0.62 14.81 -19.89
C TYR A 144 -1.49 14.50 -21.12
N ARG A 145 -1.50 13.23 -21.51
CA ARG A 145 -2.23 12.74 -22.67
C ARG A 145 -3.46 11.92 -22.28
N LEU A 146 -4.23 12.40 -21.27
CA LEU A 146 -5.41 11.66 -20.76
C LEU A 146 -6.48 11.48 -21.84
N LYS A 147 -6.70 12.51 -22.67
CA LYS A 147 -7.66 12.39 -23.78
C LYS A 147 -7.20 11.33 -24.78
N LYS A 148 -5.91 11.35 -25.17
CA LYS A 148 -5.36 10.33 -26.05
C LYS A 148 -5.46 8.93 -25.44
N LEU A 149 -5.24 8.79 -24.14
CA LEU A 149 -5.40 7.54 -23.42
C LEU A 149 -6.84 7.00 -23.55
N ILE A 150 -7.83 7.87 -23.38
CA ILE A 150 -9.26 7.52 -23.56
C ILE A 150 -9.56 7.11 -25.00
N ASP A 151 -9.07 7.87 -25.96
CA ASP A 151 -9.30 7.60 -27.37
C ASP A 151 -8.72 6.22 -27.76
N ASP A 152 -7.51 5.91 -27.30
CA ASP A 152 -6.79 4.69 -27.71
C ASP A 152 -7.23 3.41 -26.96
N ILE A 153 -7.65 3.51 -25.70
CA ILE A 153 -7.97 2.30 -24.90
C ILE A 153 -9.47 2.08 -24.71
N TYR A 154 -10.29 3.12 -24.88
CA TYR A 154 -11.76 3.06 -24.71
C TYR A 154 -12.54 3.50 -25.96
N ASP A 155 -11.88 3.60 -27.11
CA ASP A 155 -12.49 4.04 -28.38
C ASP A 155 -13.23 5.39 -28.22
N GLY A 156 -12.67 6.29 -27.42
CA GLY A 156 -13.24 7.61 -27.11
C GLY A 156 -14.43 7.61 -26.14
N GLN A 157 -14.83 6.45 -25.62
CA GLN A 157 -16.02 6.32 -24.74
C GLN A 157 -15.72 6.43 -23.24
N GLY A 158 -14.50 6.77 -22.87
CA GLY A 158 -14.11 7.02 -21.50
C GLY A 158 -14.36 8.46 -21.05
N ASP A 159 -14.22 8.69 -19.76
CA ASP A 159 -14.27 10.03 -19.14
C ASP A 159 -13.15 10.18 -18.12
N TYR A 160 -12.80 11.42 -17.78
CA TYR A 160 -11.83 11.71 -16.75
C TYR A 160 -12.16 12.98 -15.96
N ARG A 161 -11.66 13.04 -14.72
CA ARG A 161 -11.61 14.27 -13.93
C ARG A 161 -10.17 14.53 -13.51
N TYR A 162 -9.68 15.69 -13.88
CA TYR A 162 -8.37 16.20 -13.50
C TYR A 162 -8.51 17.42 -12.60
N ASP A 163 -7.88 17.38 -11.45
CA ASP A 163 -7.75 18.52 -10.52
C ASP A 163 -6.32 19.03 -10.57
N ALA A 164 -6.12 20.19 -11.21
CA ALA A 164 -4.80 20.79 -11.39
C ALA A 164 -4.18 21.24 -10.05
N HIS A 165 -4.99 21.69 -9.09
CA HIS A 165 -4.48 22.13 -7.77
C HIS A 165 -3.96 20.96 -6.94
N LYS A 166 -4.58 19.79 -7.09
CA LYS A 166 -4.18 18.56 -6.41
C LYS A 166 -3.18 17.74 -7.21
N SER A 167 -3.01 18.04 -8.49
CA SER A 167 -2.23 17.24 -9.45
C SER A 167 -2.68 15.77 -9.47
N CYS A 168 -4.00 15.54 -9.40
CA CYS A 168 -4.60 14.21 -9.36
C CYS A 168 -5.62 14.05 -10.48
N ALA A 169 -5.79 12.82 -10.99
CA ALA A 169 -6.86 12.48 -11.90
C ALA A 169 -7.44 11.10 -11.66
N VAL A 170 -8.69 10.94 -12.05
CA VAL A 170 -9.35 9.64 -12.20
C VAL A 170 -9.81 9.51 -13.65
N VAL A 171 -9.50 8.38 -14.28
CA VAL A 171 -9.94 8.04 -15.65
C VAL A 171 -10.78 6.77 -15.57
N VAL A 172 -11.87 6.72 -16.31
CA VAL A 172 -12.81 5.58 -16.31
C VAL A 172 -13.20 5.17 -17.72
N ASN A 173 -13.35 3.88 -17.93
CA ASN A 173 -14.03 3.30 -19.07
C ASN A 173 -15.55 3.42 -18.85
N GLY A 174 -16.13 4.56 -19.19
CA GLY A 174 -17.52 4.91 -18.91
C GLY A 174 -17.68 6.41 -18.69
N LYS A 175 -18.60 6.81 -17.81
CA LYS A 175 -18.94 8.21 -17.58
C LYS A 175 -18.88 8.56 -16.10
N ILE A 176 -18.28 9.69 -15.78
CA ILE A 176 -18.30 10.27 -14.42
C ILE A 176 -19.58 11.09 -14.28
N GLU A 177 -20.47 10.64 -13.40
CA GLU A 177 -21.81 11.21 -13.23
C GLU A 177 -21.82 12.32 -12.17
N PHE A 178 -20.99 12.18 -11.13
CA PHE A 178 -21.01 13.09 -9.99
C PHE A 178 -19.64 13.19 -9.33
N GLU A 179 -19.32 14.39 -8.84
CA GLU A 179 -18.13 14.67 -8.04
C GLU A 179 -18.53 15.35 -6.74
N VAL A 180 -18.05 14.82 -5.59
CA VAL A 180 -18.17 15.47 -4.30
C VAL A 180 -16.95 16.37 -4.10
N PRO A 181 -17.12 17.69 -3.89
CA PRO A 181 -16.00 18.58 -3.66
C PRO A 181 -15.24 18.21 -2.38
N VAL A 182 -13.94 17.87 -2.51
CA VAL A 182 -13.02 17.67 -1.38
C VAL A 182 -12.07 18.87 -1.36
N LEU A 183 -12.48 19.95 -0.74
CA LEU A 183 -11.81 21.26 -0.89
C LEU A 183 -10.45 21.35 -0.19
N LYS A 184 -10.27 20.63 0.91
CA LYS A 184 -9.12 20.83 1.82
C LYS A 184 -7.95 19.88 1.54
N TYR A 185 -8.22 18.71 0.97
CA TYR A 185 -7.24 17.62 0.88
C TYR A 185 -6.96 17.23 -0.57
N ARG A 186 -5.82 16.59 -0.81
CA ARG A 186 -5.44 16.08 -2.14
C ARG A 186 -6.17 14.78 -2.47
N SER A 187 -7.49 14.78 -2.37
CA SER A 187 -8.34 13.64 -2.68
C SER A 187 -9.44 14.05 -3.65
N GLN A 188 -9.90 13.10 -4.46
CA GLN A 188 -11.06 13.23 -5.33
C GLN A 188 -12.09 12.18 -4.93
N LEU A 189 -13.37 12.51 -4.94
CA LEU A 189 -14.46 11.60 -4.63
C LEU A 189 -15.52 11.69 -5.73
N LEU A 190 -15.68 10.62 -6.49
CA LEU A 190 -16.46 10.58 -7.71
C LEU A 190 -17.45 9.42 -7.68
N THR A 191 -18.56 9.58 -8.43
CA THR A 191 -19.44 8.48 -8.83
C THR A 191 -19.29 8.28 -10.32
N ALA A 192 -19.00 7.07 -10.77
CA ALA A 192 -18.91 6.74 -12.17
C ALA A 192 -19.85 5.58 -12.54
N LYS A 193 -20.40 5.64 -13.75
CA LYS A 193 -21.07 4.53 -14.40
C LYS A 193 -20.13 3.97 -15.47
N LEU A 194 -19.75 2.73 -15.31
CA LEU A 194 -18.86 2.03 -16.22
C LEU A 194 -19.56 1.70 -17.55
N ALA A 195 -18.80 1.51 -18.60
CA ALA A 195 -19.33 1.07 -19.90
C ALA A 195 -20.08 -0.25 -19.82
N SER A 196 -19.83 -1.05 -18.81
CA SER A 196 -20.54 -2.28 -18.48
C SER A 196 -21.89 -2.07 -17.81
N GLY A 197 -22.20 -0.85 -17.40
CA GLY A 197 -23.48 -0.47 -16.78
C GLY A 197 -23.45 -0.35 -15.26
N GLU A 198 -22.44 -0.90 -14.57
CA GLU A 198 -22.33 -0.83 -13.13
C GLU A 198 -21.93 0.57 -12.66
N ALA A 199 -22.52 1.02 -11.55
CA ALA A 199 -22.11 2.25 -10.88
C ALA A 199 -21.08 1.94 -9.78
N VAL A 200 -20.04 2.76 -9.66
CA VAL A 200 -18.95 2.60 -8.67
C VAL A 200 -18.60 3.94 -8.03
N GLN A 201 -18.40 3.95 -6.71
CA GLN A 201 -17.81 5.09 -6.00
C GLN A 201 -16.30 5.01 -6.09
N LEU A 202 -15.65 6.11 -6.45
CA LEU A 202 -14.22 6.20 -6.68
C LEU A 202 -13.63 7.27 -5.76
N MET A 203 -12.71 6.88 -4.90
CA MET A 203 -11.96 7.80 -4.05
C MET A 203 -10.47 7.70 -4.37
N ASN A 204 -9.95 8.73 -5.05
CA ASN A 204 -8.52 8.90 -5.29
C ASN A 204 -7.90 9.66 -4.13
N VAL A 205 -6.89 9.10 -3.50
CA VAL A 205 -6.20 9.71 -2.36
C VAL A 205 -4.73 9.98 -2.67
N HIS A 206 -4.25 11.13 -2.19
CA HIS A 206 -2.82 11.43 -2.11
C HIS A 206 -2.60 12.11 -0.76
N LEU A 207 -2.37 11.31 0.28
CA LEU A 207 -2.32 11.80 1.65
C LEU A 207 -1.00 12.55 1.93
N GLN A 208 -0.95 13.23 3.07
CA GLN A 208 0.23 13.96 3.52
C GLN A 208 1.48 13.09 3.43
N GLY A 209 2.51 13.61 2.75
CA GLY A 209 3.77 12.92 2.51
C GLY A 209 4.41 12.39 3.80
N ALA A 210 5.05 11.23 3.71
CA ALA A 210 5.83 10.69 4.81
C ALA A 210 7.00 11.63 5.14
N ALA A 211 7.41 11.66 6.42
CA ALA A 211 8.66 12.31 6.77
C ALA A 211 9.82 11.50 6.16
N THR A 212 10.74 12.18 5.50
CA THR A 212 11.96 11.57 4.92
C THR A 212 13.16 11.62 5.87
N ASN A 213 13.00 12.27 7.02
CA ASN A 213 14.05 12.37 8.02
C ASN A 213 14.21 11.06 8.80
N LEU A 214 15.22 10.29 8.45
CA LEU A 214 15.53 9.00 9.10
C LEU A 214 16.55 9.12 10.26
N ARG A 215 16.87 10.34 10.70
CA ARG A 215 17.78 10.58 11.81
C ARG A 215 17.10 10.31 13.15
N LEU A 216 16.92 9.04 13.49
CA LEU A 216 16.20 8.62 14.69
C LEU A 216 16.84 9.08 16.02
N TRP A 217 18.05 9.60 15.99
CA TRP A 217 18.71 10.25 17.15
C TRP A 217 18.29 11.71 17.35
N GLU A 218 17.55 12.32 16.39
CA GLU A 218 17.07 13.70 16.49
C GLU A 218 15.59 13.72 16.91
N ARG A 219 15.25 14.51 17.91
CA ARG A 219 13.84 14.70 18.34
C ARG A 219 12.95 15.23 17.20
N LYS A 220 13.53 16.04 16.30
CA LYS A 220 12.83 16.60 15.14
C LYS A 220 12.28 15.50 14.22
N ALA A 221 13.06 14.44 13.97
CA ALA A 221 12.60 13.32 13.15
C ALA A 221 11.33 12.67 13.76
N TRP A 222 11.33 12.40 15.04
CA TRP A 222 10.18 11.81 15.74
C TRP A 222 8.93 12.71 15.68
N GLN A 223 9.11 14.02 15.82
CA GLN A 223 8.02 14.98 15.72
C GLN A 223 7.44 15.04 14.30
N GLU A 224 8.29 15.09 13.26
CA GLU A 224 7.88 15.10 11.87
C GLU A 224 7.08 13.85 11.50
N HIS A 225 7.57 12.66 11.84
CA HIS A 225 6.85 11.41 11.60
C HIS A 225 5.51 11.36 12.33
N ARG A 226 5.47 11.80 13.58
CA ARG A 226 4.24 11.87 14.37
C ARG A 226 3.21 12.78 13.71
N VAL A 227 3.58 14.03 13.42
CA VAL A 227 2.68 15.04 12.86
C VAL A 227 2.14 14.59 11.50
N ASN A 228 3.01 14.06 10.63
CA ASN A 228 2.59 13.60 9.32
C ASN A 228 1.65 12.38 9.40
N ARG A 229 1.84 11.47 10.35
CA ARG A 229 0.89 10.38 10.60
C ARG A 229 -0.47 10.92 11.08
N GLU A 230 -0.48 11.85 12.02
CA GLU A 230 -1.70 12.46 12.53
C GLU A 230 -2.46 13.22 11.42
N LEU A 231 -1.76 13.95 10.57
CA LEU A 231 -2.35 14.61 9.39
C LEU A 231 -2.96 13.60 8.42
N ARG A 232 -2.28 12.53 8.06
CA ARG A 232 -2.85 11.48 7.19
C ARG A 232 -4.14 10.89 7.77
N GLN A 233 -4.17 10.66 9.08
CA GLN A 233 -5.39 10.15 9.74
C GLN A 233 -6.54 11.16 9.65
N ILE A 234 -6.28 12.44 9.85
CA ILE A 234 -7.29 13.50 9.73
C ILE A 234 -7.81 13.59 8.29
N GLU A 235 -6.90 13.55 7.30
CA GLU A 235 -7.24 13.63 5.88
C GLU A 235 -8.11 12.45 5.45
N LEU A 236 -7.70 11.23 5.77
CA LEU A 236 -8.45 10.04 5.41
C LEU A 236 -9.79 9.97 6.15
N ALA A 237 -9.84 10.29 7.44
CA ALA A 237 -11.08 10.30 8.22
C ALA A 237 -12.11 11.26 7.62
N ALA A 238 -11.67 12.47 7.25
CA ALA A 238 -12.53 13.47 6.63
C ALA A 238 -13.06 12.99 5.27
N THR A 239 -12.20 12.44 4.41
CA THR A 239 -12.61 11.98 3.07
C THR A 239 -13.50 10.74 3.16
N MET A 240 -13.22 9.80 4.06
CA MET A 240 -14.10 8.66 4.34
C MET A 240 -15.46 9.10 4.91
N GLY A 241 -15.47 10.16 5.72
CA GLY A 241 -16.72 10.80 6.18
C GLY A 241 -17.57 11.30 5.01
N LEU A 242 -16.97 11.96 4.02
CA LEU A 242 -17.66 12.39 2.80
C LEU A 242 -18.16 11.21 1.97
N LEU A 243 -17.36 10.17 1.80
CA LEU A 243 -17.78 8.95 1.11
C LEU A 243 -19.06 8.37 1.73
N ARG A 244 -19.10 8.25 3.05
CA ARG A 244 -20.26 7.67 3.77
C ARG A 244 -21.49 8.58 3.77
N GLN A 245 -21.32 9.89 3.77
CA GLN A 245 -22.43 10.86 3.95
C GLN A 245 -22.94 11.44 2.63
N LYS A 246 -22.09 11.58 1.63
CA LYS A 246 -22.38 12.35 0.40
C LYS A 246 -22.49 11.50 -0.86
N THR A 247 -22.32 10.18 -0.76
CA THR A 247 -22.39 9.27 -1.90
C THR A 247 -23.43 8.18 -1.71
N ALA A 248 -23.57 7.30 -2.69
CA ALA A 248 -24.46 6.15 -2.63
C ALA A 248 -23.83 4.94 -1.88
N TYR A 249 -22.63 5.07 -1.32
CA TYR A 249 -22.01 4.04 -0.48
C TYR A 249 -22.86 3.82 0.82
N PRO A 250 -23.08 2.58 1.30
CA PRO A 250 -22.60 1.30 0.79
C PRO A 250 -23.52 0.59 -0.24
N ARG A 251 -24.54 1.27 -0.76
CA ARG A 251 -25.51 0.66 -1.71
C ARG A 251 -24.84 0.22 -3.01
N ILE A 252 -23.87 0.98 -3.51
CA ILE A 252 -23.04 0.61 -4.65
C ILE A 252 -21.60 0.36 -4.23
N PRO A 253 -20.81 -0.44 -4.99
CA PRO A 253 -19.42 -0.72 -4.67
C PRO A 253 -18.57 0.54 -4.59
N ALA A 254 -17.52 0.50 -3.78
CA ALA A 254 -16.56 1.59 -3.65
C ALA A 254 -15.12 1.10 -3.79
N LEU A 255 -14.29 1.91 -4.41
CA LEU A 255 -12.84 1.77 -4.51
C LEU A 255 -12.18 3.00 -3.85
N VAL A 256 -11.19 2.75 -2.99
CA VAL A 256 -10.33 3.77 -2.40
C VAL A 256 -8.90 3.45 -2.82
N ALA A 257 -8.31 4.28 -3.67
CA ALA A 257 -7.00 3.99 -4.22
C ALA A 257 -6.11 5.22 -4.29
N GLY A 258 -4.81 5.02 -4.33
CA GLY A 258 -3.84 6.09 -4.48
C GLY A 258 -2.61 5.92 -3.62
N ASP A 259 -1.89 7.01 -3.46
CA ASP A 259 -0.72 7.13 -2.59
C ASP A 259 -1.15 7.55 -1.18
N PHE A 260 -1.13 6.61 -0.26
CA PHE A 260 -1.45 6.86 1.15
C PHE A 260 -0.26 7.43 1.92
N ASN A 261 0.95 7.43 1.34
CA ASN A 261 2.16 7.89 2.00
C ASN A 261 2.40 7.25 3.39
N ALA A 262 1.88 6.05 3.58
CA ALA A 262 1.91 5.28 4.83
C ALA A 262 2.29 3.83 4.56
N PRO A 263 3.18 3.21 5.34
CA PRO A 263 3.49 1.80 5.19
C PRO A 263 2.26 0.93 5.43
N ALA A 264 2.21 -0.28 4.84
CA ALA A 264 1.05 -1.16 4.82
C ALA A 264 0.38 -1.43 6.18
N ASN A 265 1.15 -1.40 7.26
CA ASN A 265 0.67 -1.62 8.63
C ASN A 265 0.48 -0.32 9.44
N ASP A 266 0.32 0.85 8.78
CA ASP A 266 0.10 2.11 9.50
C ASP A 266 -1.32 2.19 10.11
N ALA A 267 -1.44 2.94 11.21
CA ALA A 267 -2.70 3.15 11.91
C ALA A 267 -3.78 3.84 11.04
N VAL A 268 -3.40 4.53 9.96
CA VAL A 268 -4.32 5.21 9.05
C VAL A 268 -5.33 4.23 8.42
N TYR A 269 -4.92 2.99 8.14
CA TYR A 269 -5.78 1.99 7.50
C TYR A 269 -6.92 1.49 8.40
N LYS A 270 -6.83 1.66 9.72
CA LYS A 270 -7.95 1.38 10.66
C LYS A 270 -9.19 2.22 10.36
N LEU A 271 -9.03 3.38 9.71
CA LEU A 271 -10.12 4.26 9.32
C LEU A 271 -10.99 3.72 8.17
N LEU A 272 -10.44 2.83 7.35
CA LEU A 272 -11.19 2.10 6.32
C LEU A 272 -12.15 1.08 6.96
N GLY A 273 -11.78 0.55 8.12
CA GLY A 273 -12.56 -0.46 8.84
C GLY A 273 -12.55 -1.83 8.14
N ASN A 274 -13.42 -2.74 8.61
CA ASN A 274 -13.57 -4.07 8.04
C ASN A 274 -14.36 -4.08 6.71
N ASP A 275 -14.85 -2.92 6.29
CA ASP A 275 -15.66 -2.78 5.07
C ASP A 275 -14.82 -2.81 3.80
N PHE A 276 -13.54 -2.53 3.92
CA PHE A 276 -12.60 -2.45 2.80
C PHE A 276 -11.51 -3.50 2.89
N THR A 277 -11.21 -4.09 1.74
CA THR A 277 -10.14 -5.10 1.57
C THR A 277 -9.04 -4.54 0.69
N ASP A 278 -7.79 -4.59 1.14
CA ASP A 278 -6.61 -4.29 0.33
C ASP A 278 -6.40 -5.42 -0.70
N ALA A 279 -6.39 -5.06 -1.98
CA ALA A 279 -6.26 -6.04 -3.07
C ALA A 279 -4.89 -6.76 -3.03
N PHE A 280 -3.81 -6.03 -2.79
CA PHE A 280 -2.49 -6.66 -2.79
C PHE A 280 -2.31 -7.58 -1.57
N GLU A 281 -2.77 -7.18 -0.41
CA GLU A 281 -2.75 -8.03 0.80
C GLU A 281 -3.54 -9.32 0.59
N ALA A 282 -4.73 -9.22 -0.02
CA ALA A 282 -5.62 -10.36 -0.23
C ALA A 282 -5.13 -11.34 -1.30
N VAL A 283 -4.68 -10.85 -2.47
CA VAL A 283 -4.40 -11.68 -3.65
C VAL A 283 -3.12 -11.29 -4.41
N GLY A 284 -2.34 -10.34 -3.90
CA GLY A 284 -1.13 -9.87 -4.55
C GLY A 284 -0.06 -10.95 -4.65
N THR A 285 0.71 -10.94 -5.74
CA THR A 285 1.81 -11.86 -6.00
C THR A 285 3.13 -11.12 -6.11
N GLY A 286 4.20 -11.72 -5.58
CA GLY A 286 5.55 -11.20 -5.64
C GLY A 286 5.81 -10.05 -4.66
N TRP A 287 6.78 -9.17 -4.99
CA TRP A 287 7.22 -8.08 -4.14
C TRP A 287 6.30 -6.86 -4.28
N GLY A 288 5.49 -6.59 -3.26
CA GLY A 288 4.43 -5.59 -3.25
C GLY A 288 4.85 -4.17 -2.91
N ASN A 289 6.06 -3.97 -2.38
CA ASN A 289 6.50 -2.64 -1.97
C ASN A 289 6.63 -1.70 -3.17
N THR A 290 6.10 -0.48 -3.04
CA THR A 290 5.94 0.46 -4.15
C THR A 290 6.94 1.61 -4.13
N TYR A 291 7.44 1.99 -2.97
CA TYR A 291 8.38 3.08 -2.78
C TYR A 291 9.71 2.60 -2.16
N HIS A 292 10.87 2.99 -2.60
CA HIS A 292 11.31 3.64 -3.83
C HIS A 292 11.52 2.59 -4.92
N ARG A 293 11.24 2.94 -6.20
CA ARG A 293 11.21 1.97 -7.32
C ARG A 293 12.43 1.04 -7.43
N SER A 294 13.63 1.57 -7.12
CA SER A 294 14.89 0.82 -7.29
C SER A 294 15.15 -0.14 -6.13
N LEU A 295 14.81 0.27 -4.91
CA LEU A 295 14.89 -0.53 -3.69
C LEU A 295 13.61 -0.33 -2.89
N PRO A 296 12.49 -0.92 -3.31
CA PRO A 296 11.21 -0.71 -2.67
C PRO A 296 11.16 -1.40 -1.32
N LEU A 297 11.10 -0.60 -0.27
CA LEU A 297 11.02 -1.07 1.11
C LEU A 297 9.64 -0.85 1.73
N LEU A 298 8.83 0.07 1.15
CA LEU A 298 7.54 0.46 1.68
C LEU A 298 6.46 0.25 0.63
N ARG A 299 5.34 -0.34 1.03
CA ARG A 299 4.11 -0.37 0.25
C ARG A 299 3.24 0.78 0.73
N ILE A 300 3.17 1.86 -0.05
CA ILE A 300 2.45 3.10 0.26
C ILE A 300 1.36 3.42 -0.75
N ASP A 301 1.37 2.74 -1.90
CA ASP A 301 0.32 2.82 -2.92
C ASP A 301 -0.59 1.60 -2.79
N HIS A 302 -1.89 1.83 -2.66
CA HIS A 302 -2.87 0.80 -2.36
C HIS A 302 -4.13 0.93 -3.21
N ILE A 303 -4.84 -0.20 -3.38
CA ILE A 303 -6.20 -0.24 -3.93
C ILE A 303 -7.06 -1.04 -2.95
N PHE A 304 -7.95 -0.36 -2.27
CA PHE A 304 -8.94 -0.94 -1.38
C PHE A 304 -10.30 -1.03 -2.06
N SER A 305 -11.01 -2.11 -1.86
CA SER A 305 -12.37 -2.31 -2.37
C SER A 305 -13.36 -2.61 -1.25
N SER A 306 -14.57 -2.09 -1.37
CA SER A 306 -15.68 -2.51 -0.50
C SER A 306 -16.08 -3.96 -0.79
N SER A 307 -16.79 -4.59 0.14
CA SER A 307 -17.19 -6.02 0.10
C SER A 307 -17.97 -6.43 -1.16
N LYS A 308 -18.45 -5.47 -1.96
CA LYS A 308 -19.15 -5.73 -3.24
C LYS A 308 -18.21 -5.94 -4.42
N LEU A 309 -16.91 -5.73 -4.25
CA LEU A 309 -15.86 -6.02 -5.21
C LEU A 309 -14.87 -6.98 -4.58
N ILE A 310 -14.69 -8.13 -5.18
CA ILE A 310 -13.79 -9.18 -4.68
C ILE A 310 -12.51 -9.12 -5.50
N PRO A 311 -11.35 -8.85 -4.90
CA PRO A 311 -10.08 -8.89 -5.61
C PRO A 311 -9.75 -10.34 -6.00
N VAL A 312 -9.24 -10.54 -7.22
CA VAL A 312 -8.89 -11.87 -7.75
C VAL A 312 -7.42 -11.96 -8.20
N ARG A 313 -6.81 -10.84 -8.55
CA ARG A 313 -5.38 -10.73 -8.90
C ARG A 313 -4.87 -9.34 -8.51
N SER A 314 -3.64 -9.23 -8.05
CA SER A 314 -2.99 -7.92 -7.85
C SER A 314 -1.47 -8.03 -8.00
N LYS A 315 -0.84 -6.97 -8.50
CA LYS A 315 0.60 -6.89 -8.70
C LYS A 315 1.10 -5.45 -8.57
N ALA A 316 2.31 -5.30 -8.01
CA ALA A 316 3.08 -4.05 -8.07
C ALA A 316 4.07 -4.13 -9.24
N VAL A 317 3.99 -3.17 -10.17
CA VAL A 317 4.77 -3.16 -11.41
C VAL A 317 5.83 -2.09 -11.35
N ARG A 318 7.09 -2.48 -11.58
CA ARG A 318 8.21 -1.53 -11.70
C ARG A 318 8.07 -0.72 -13.00
N LEU A 319 8.34 0.57 -12.89
CA LEU A 319 8.27 1.51 -14.02
C LEU A 319 9.57 2.29 -14.15
N ASP A 320 9.84 2.74 -15.37
CA ASP A 320 10.88 3.75 -15.62
C ASP A 320 10.22 5.14 -15.61
N GLY A 321 10.81 6.07 -14.86
CA GLY A 321 10.30 7.46 -14.79
C GLY A 321 9.75 7.86 -13.43
N SER A 322 8.87 7.10 -12.81
CA SER A 322 8.39 7.35 -11.44
C SER A 322 9.33 6.74 -10.40
N ASP A 323 9.39 7.30 -9.21
CA ASP A 323 10.00 6.70 -8.03
C ASP A 323 9.03 5.74 -7.30
N HIS A 324 7.77 5.68 -7.74
CA HIS A 324 6.79 4.71 -7.32
C HIS A 324 6.66 3.55 -8.31
N ARG A 325 6.17 2.40 -7.82
CA ARG A 325 5.64 1.31 -8.64
C ARG A 325 4.13 1.50 -8.80
N MET A 326 3.63 1.16 -9.96
CA MET A 326 2.21 1.08 -10.24
C MET A 326 1.60 -0.12 -9.54
N VAL A 327 0.45 0.05 -8.91
CA VAL A 327 -0.35 -1.07 -8.40
C VAL A 327 -1.51 -1.30 -9.35
N ILE A 328 -1.72 -2.57 -9.72
CA ILE A 328 -2.81 -2.99 -10.59
C ILE A 328 -3.54 -4.16 -9.92
N ALA A 329 -4.86 -4.17 -10.00
CA ALA A 329 -5.69 -5.22 -9.42
C ALA A 329 -6.91 -5.52 -10.31
N ASP A 330 -7.24 -6.80 -10.39
CA ASP A 330 -8.44 -7.30 -11.04
C ASP A 330 -9.49 -7.69 -10.00
N TYR A 331 -10.73 -7.31 -10.25
CA TYR A 331 -11.88 -7.54 -9.37
C TYR A 331 -13.02 -8.21 -10.11
N ILE A 332 -13.87 -8.91 -9.35
CA ILE A 332 -15.21 -9.34 -9.81
C ILE A 332 -16.27 -8.67 -8.94
N PHE A 333 -17.41 -8.35 -9.54
CA PHE A 333 -18.58 -7.91 -8.80
C PHE A 333 -19.21 -9.11 -8.06
N ARG A 334 -19.65 -8.85 -6.82
CA ARG A 334 -20.32 -9.84 -5.97
C ARG A 334 -21.80 -9.93 -6.31
#